data_6850dd81e9b9503c8dc96471746e5bd9
#
_entry.id   6850dd81e9b9503c8dc96471746e5bd9
#
_cell.length_a   1.000
_cell.length_b   1.000
_cell.length_c   1.000
_cell.angle_alpha   90.00
_cell.angle_beta   90.00
_cell.angle_gamma   90.00
#
_symmetry.space_group_name_H-M   'P 1'
#
loop_
_entity.id
_entity.type
_entity.pdbx_description
1 polymer ?
#
loop_
_entity_poly.entity_id
_entity_poly.type
_entity_poly.pdbx_seq_one_letter_code
_entity_poly.pdbx_strand_id
1 'polypeptide(L)'
;MTFLVIAITAVSCQEAPKKEQKNDLKIGVQTWSFRTMKDQTPLAILNYIKESGVKHVELMGNHAESFAGAPESPMNDPKVMPVLYKRYYKQELNEEEQAIATQYEIDQKIYEEELAEWHRNVDYGKFEELKNLYAEAGISIFAFKPSVFGKESTEDAIRYGMRAAKALGASHVTLEHPEDDTHTARLAMLAEEEGILVGYHGHEQQTPVLWDSAMAQSDANRMNLDFGHYVAAENDNLLGFVKEKSEKIVSMHLKDRQKKSNGGGNLMWGTGDTPIKEVVQLIANNNYGFPVTIEVEYEIPEGSSAVEEVKRCLEYIKNSL
;
A
#
# COMPACT_ATOMS: atom_id res chain seq x y z
N MET A 1 -65.46 51.88 16.78
CA MET A 1 -64.95 50.55 16.37
C MET A 1 -63.70 50.74 15.57
N THR A 2 -62.57 50.57 16.23
CA THR A 2 -61.23 50.77 15.62
C THR A 2 -60.64 49.39 15.34
N PHE A 3 -60.43 49.06 14.04
CA PHE A 3 -59.82 47.79 13.64
C PHE A 3 -58.28 47.92 13.69
N LEU A 4 -57.67 47.07 14.53
CA LEU A 4 -56.23 46.95 14.63
C LEU A 4 -55.79 45.88 13.60
N VAL A 5 -55.01 46.29 12.56
CA VAL A 5 -54.42 45.37 11.60
C VAL A 5 -53.04 44.98 12.11
N ILE A 6 -52.91 43.69 12.52
CA ILE A 6 -51.61 43.09 12.90
C ILE A 6 -50.95 42.58 11.62
N ALA A 7 -49.85 43.21 11.20
CA ALA A 7 -48.99 42.72 10.11
C ALA A 7 -48.02 41.67 10.65
N ILE A 8 -48.17 40.40 10.24
CA ILE A 8 -47.26 39.31 10.54
C ILE A 8 -46.14 39.36 9.50
N THR A 9 -44.95 39.82 9.88
CA THR A 9 -43.74 39.73 9.04
C THR A 9 -43.16 38.30 9.22
N ALA A 10 -43.26 37.48 8.17
CA ALA A 10 -42.58 36.19 8.08
C ALA A 10 -41.07 36.43 7.87
N VAL A 11 -40.28 36.17 8.89
CA VAL A 11 -38.81 36.15 8.76
C VAL A 11 -38.44 34.82 8.12
N SER A 12 -38.07 34.85 6.81
CA SER A 12 -37.50 33.74 6.13
C SER A 12 -36.03 33.57 6.58
N CYS A 13 -35.77 32.56 7.43
CA CYS A 13 -34.43 32.11 7.70
C CYS A 13 -33.90 31.43 6.43
N GLN A 14 -33.15 32.16 5.61
CA GLN A 14 -32.26 31.54 4.63
C GLN A 14 -31.12 30.88 5.38
N GLU A 15 -31.11 29.54 5.40
CA GLU A 15 -29.92 28.77 5.82
C GLU A 15 -28.75 29.18 4.90
N ALA A 16 -27.68 29.67 5.51
CA ALA A 16 -26.43 29.91 4.79
C ALA A 16 -25.95 28.59 4.16
N PRO A 17 -25.44 28.61 2.89
CA PRO A 17 -24.94 27.38 2.29
C PRO A 17 -23.85 26.82 3.20
N LYS A 18 -24.06 25.58 3.67
CA LYS A 18 -23.00 24.80 4.32
C LYS A 18 -21.82 24.78 3.36
N LYS A 19 -20.70 25.42 3.74
CA LYS A 19 -19.43 25.19 3.06
C LYS A 19 -19.19 23.69 3.15
N GLU A 20 -19.31 22.98 2.05
CA GLU A 20 -18.80 21.62 1.93
C GLU A 20 -17.34 21.65 2.35
N GLN A 21 -17.06 21.03 3.48
CA GLN A 21 -15.71 20.81 3.94
C GLN A 21 -15.13 19.78 2.96
N LYS A 22 -14.40 20.25 1.93
CA LYS A 22 -13.62 19.34 1.09
C LYS A 22 -12.70 18.59 2.03
N ASN A 23 -13.00 17.30 2.27
CA ASN A 23 -12.03 16.42 2.91
C ASN A 23 -10.81 16.39 1.99
N ASP A 24 -9.66 16.79 2.50
CA ASP A 24 -8.41 16.69 1.77
C ASP A 24 -8.16 15.21 1.47
N LEU A 25 -8.13 14.87 0.18
CA LEU A 25 -7.80 13.52 -0.27
C LEU A 25 -6.43 13.13 0.30
N LYS A 26 -6.37 12.03 1.04
CA LYS A 26 -5.12 11.51 1.56
C LYS A 26 -4.32 10.87 0.43
N ILE A 27 -3.25 11.55 0.00
CA ILE A 27 -2.36 11.08 -1.06
C ILE A 27 -1.10 10.52 -0.42
N GLY A 28 -0.87 9.23 -0.60
CA GLY A 28 0.27 8.50 -0.10
C GLY A 28 1.22 8.01 -1.20
N VAL A 29 2.30 7.38 -0.78
CA VAL A 29 3.21 6.63 -1.65
C VAL A 29 3.51 5.28 -1.02
N GLN A 30 3.59 4.22 -1.82
CA GLN A 30 4.11 2.94 -1.39
C GLN A 30 5.62 2.93 -1.60
N THR A 31 6.39 2.56 -0.57
CA THR A 31 7.86 2.71 -0.60
C THR A 31 8.58 1.85 -1.64
N TRP A 32 7.92 0.83 -2.21
CA TRP A 32 8.40 0.13 -3.40
C TRP A 32 8.68 1.04 -4.61
N SER A 33 8.01 2.19 -4.67
CA SER A 33 8.26 3.22 -5.68
C SER A 33 9.72 3.70 -5.68
N PHE A 34 10.43 3.60 -4.56
CA PHE A 34 11.83 4.00 -4.43
C PHE A 34 12.84 2.85 -4.60
N ARG A 35 12.40 1.65 -5.03
CA ARG A 35 13.26 0.46 -5.19
C ARG A 35 14.47 0.65 -6.09
N THR A 36 14.43 1.61 -7.01
CA THR A 36 15.53 1.92 -7.93
C THR A 36 16.56 2.91 -7.35
N MET A 37 16.25 3.49 -6.18
CA MET A 37 17.19 4.37 -5.49
C MET A 37 18.32 3.56 -4.87
N LYS A 38 19.54 4.10 -4.91
CA LYS A 38 20.73 3.36 -4.46
C LYS A 38 20.75 3.10 -2.97
N ASP A 39 20.37 4.09 -2.17
CA ASP A 39 20.32 3.97 -0.71
C ASP A 39 18.94 3.52 -0.27
N GLN A 40 18.84 2.32 0.29
CA GLN A 40 17.60 1.70 0.77
C GLN A 40 17.51 1.71 2.32
N THR A 41 18.39 2.48 2.97
CA THR A 41 18.31 2.61 4.44
C THR A 41 16.99 3.26 4.87
N PRO A 42 16.47 2.94 6.07
CA PRO A 42 15.21 3.50 6.57
C PRO A 42 15.16 5.03 6.55
N LEU A 43 16.27 5.68 6.87
CA LEU A 43 16.34 7.15 6.88
C LEU A 43 16.45 7.75 5.47
N ALA A 44 17.07 7.05 4.51
CA ALA A 44 17.06 7.45 3.12
C ALA A 44 15.64 7.39 2.54
N ILE A 45 14.89 6.34 2.83
CA ILE A 45 13.49 6.22 2.41
C ILE A 45 12.64 7.37 2.99
N LEU A 46 12.79 7.68 4.28
CA LEU A 46 12.11 8.84 4.89
C LEU A 46 12.44 10.15 4.15
N ASN A 47 13.71 10.35 3.80
CA ASN A 47 14.15 11.55 3.06
C ASN A 47 13.54 11.58 1.64
N TYR A 48 13.50 10.46 0.93
CA TYR A 48 12.87 10.40 -0.42
C TYR A 48 11.39 10.75 -0.36
N ILE A 49 10.65 10.25 0.63
CA ILE A 49 9.24 10.59 0.83
C ILE A 49 9.10 12.09 1.11
N LYS A 50 9.92 12.63 2.01
CA LYS A 50 9.94 14.05 2.35
C LYS A 50 10.24 14.93 1.13
N GLU A 51 11.24 14.57 0.33
CA GLU A 51 11.63 15.28 -0.89
C GLU A 51 10.53 15.20 -1.95
N SER A 52 9.83 14.08 -2.07
CA SER A 52 8.71 13.94 -3.01
C SER A 52 7.49 14.81 -2.65
N GLY A 53 7.43 15.33 -1.43
CA GLY A 53 6.34 16.18 -0.95
C GLY A 53 5.06 15.42 -0.57
N VAL A 54 5.08 14.08 -0.55
CA VAL A 54 3.98 13.23 -0.10
C VAL A 54 3.88 13.25 1.42
N LYS A 55 2.66 13.14 1.97
CA LYS A 55 2.39 13.25 3.41
C LYS A 55 1.94 11.95 4.07
N HIS A 56 1.67 10.92 3.29
CA HIS A 56 1.20 9.64 3.79
C HIS A 56 2.01 8.51 3.14
N VAL A 57 2.23 7.41 3.86
CA VAL A 57 3.04 6.31 3.34
C VAL A 57 2.45 4.95 3.69
N GLU A 58 2.47 4.06 2.72
CA GLU A 58 2.43 2.62 2.91
C GLU A 58 3.87 2.11 2.97
N LEU A 59 4.29 1.65 4.15
CA LEU A 59 5.67 1.31 4.44
C LEU A 59 5.92 -0.19 4.21
N MET A 60 6.89 -0.51 3.35
CA MET A 60 7.36 -1.90 3.19
C MET A 60 8.07 -2.38 4.45
N GLY A 61 7.91 -3.69 4.75
CA GLY A 61 8.42 -4.32 5.94
C GLY A 61 9.91 -4.15 6.13
N ASN A 62 10.68 -4.43 5.10
CA ASN A 62 12.15 -4.40 5.15
C ASN A 62 12.73 -3.08 5.69
N HIS A 63 12.13 -1.93 5.38
CA HIS A 63 12.61 -0.64 5.87
C HIS A 63 12.36 -0.46 7.38
N ALA A 64 11.16 -0.82 7.85
CA ALA A 64 10.83 -0.71 9.27
C ALA A 64 11.56 -1.78 10.11
N GLU A 65 11.65 -3.00 9.60
CA GLU A 65 12.31 -4.14 10.24
C GLU A 65 13.81 -3.90 10.39
N SER A 66 14.47 -3.39 9.33
CA SER A 66 15.88 -2.99 9.38
C SER A 66 16.13 -1.90 10.44
N PHE A 67 15.24 -0.89 10.56
CA PHE A 67 15.33 0.13 11.60
C PHE A 67 15.19 -0.48 13.01
N ALA A 68 14.32 -1.47 13.15
CA ALA A 68 14.07 -2.17 14.40
C ALA A 68 15.14 -3.22 14.75
N GLY A 69 16.16 -3.39 13.92
CA GLY A 69 17.27 -4.30 14.15
C GLY A 69 17.01 -5.75 13.77
N ALA A 70 16.14 -5.99 12.78
CA ALA A 70 15.98 -7.31 12.19
C ALA A 70 17.28 -7.83 11.57
N PRO A 71 17.50 -9.14 11.57
CA PRO A 71 18.66 -9.73 10.88
C PRO A 71 18.66 -9.35 9.38
N GLU A 72 19.85 -9.23 8.83
CA GLU A 72 20.02 -8.87 7.43
C GLU A 72 19.75 -10.06 6.52
N SER A 73 18.88 -9.87 5.53
CA SER A 73 18.53 -10.93 4.59
C SER A 73 19.71 -11.27 3.68
N PRO A 74 20.03 -12.56 3.46
CA PRO A 74 21.06 -12.98 2.50
C PRO A 74 20.73 -12.58 1.05
N MET A 75 19.49 -12.21 0.75
CA MET A 75 19.10 -11.64 -0.55
C MET A 75 19.68 -10.24 -0.79
N ASN A 76 20.17 -9.56 0.24
CA ASN A 76 20.81 -8.26 0.11
C ASN A 76 22.22 -8.34 -0.50
N ASP A 77 22.82 -9.54 -0.58
CA ASP A 77 24.05 -9.73 -1.34
C ASP A 77 23.75 -9.57 -2.85
N PRO A 78 24.37 -8.58 -3.53
CA PRO A 78 24.11 -8.31 -4.94
C PRO A 78 24.43 -9.47 -5.88
N LYS A 79 25.21 -10.46 -5.42
CA LYS A 79 25.54 -11.66 -6.21
C LYS A 79 24.41 -12.69 -6.18
N VAL A 80 23.55 -12.68 -5.16
CA VAL A 80 22.52 -13.70 -4.95
C VAL A 80 21.38 -13.55 -5.94
N MET A 81 20.80 -12.38 -6.09
CA MET A 81 19.63 -12.17 -6.94
C MET A 81 19.82 -12.61 -8.39
N PRO A 82 20.93 -12.28 -9.09
CA PRO A 82 21.15 -12.77 -10.46
C PRO A 82 21.15 -14.29 -10.57
N VAL A 83 21.71 -14.98 -9.57
CA VAL A 83 21.76 -16.44 -9.53
C VAL A 83 20.36 -17.04 -9.29
N LEU A 84 19.58 -16.44 -8.37
CA LEU A 84 18.21 -16.87 -8.12
C LEU A 84 17.30 -16.66 -9.33
N TYR A 85 17.46 -15.57 -10.08
CA TYR A 85 16.75 -15.35 -11.34
C TYR A 85 17.08 -16.43 -12.38
N LYS A 86 18.35 -16.79 -12.55
CA LYS A 86 18.73 -17.87 -13.46
C LYS A 86 18.06 -19.19 -13.06
N ARG A 87 18.08 -19.54 -11.77
CA ARG A 87 17.39 -20.74 -11.26
C ARG A 87 15.88 -20.71 -11.53
N TYR A 88 15.24 -19.58 -11.27
CA TYR A 88 13.81 -19.40 -11.52
C TYR A 88 13.43 -19.64 -12.98
N TYR A 89 14.26 -19.11 -13.92
CA TYR A 89 14.07 -19.31 -15.36
C TYR A 89 14.71 -20.62 -15.88
N LYS A 90 15.14 -21.51 -14.99
CA LYS A 90 15.75 -22.81 -15.34
C LYS A 90 16.95 -22.70 -16.29
N GLN A 91 17.71 -21.62 -16.15
CA GLN A 91 18.97 -21.43 -16.88
C GLN A 91 20.11 -22.20 -16.19
N GLU A 92 21.11 -22.60 -16.95
CA GLU A 92 22.30 -23.27 -16.42
C GLU A 92 23.14 -22.29 -15.59
N LEU A 93 23.61 -22.77 -14.42
CA LEU A 93 24.55 -22.08 -13.57
C LEU A 93 25.96 -22.59 -13.81
N ASN A 94 26.93 -21.69 -13.86
CA ASN A 94 28.35 -22.07 -13.85
C ASN A 94 28.77 -22.47 -12.41
N GLU A 95 30.03 -22.94 -12.23
CA GLU A 95 30.54 -23.43 -10.94
C GLU A 95 30.50 -22.35 -9.85
N GLU A 96 30.81 -21.09 -10.14
CA GLU A 96 30.76 -19.97 -9.20
C GLU A 96 29.30 -19.68 -8.79
N GLU A 97 28.40 -19.61 -9.74
CA GLU A 97 26.97 -19.39 -9.49
C GLU A 97 26.34 -20.54 -8.69
N GLN A 98 26.78 -21.79 -8.94
CA GLN A 98 26.34 -22.95 -8.15
C GLN A 98 26.82 -22.84 -6.71
N ALA A 99 28.06 -22.38 -6.47
CA ALA A 99 28.57 -22.15 -5.14
C ALA A 99 27.78 -21.04 -4.40
N ILE A 100 27.45 -19.92 -5.09
CA ILE A 100 26.61 -18.85 -4.54
C ILE A 100 25.23 -19.38 -4.18
N ALA A 101 24.59 -20.17 -5.06
CA ALA A 101 23.27 -20.75 -4.79
C ALA A 101 23.29 -21.69 -3.56
N THR A 102 24.34 -22.50 -3.42
CA THR A 102 24.49 -23.43 -2.29
C THR A 102 24.72 -22.65 -0.98
N GLN A 103 25.57 -21.63 -1.00
CA GLN A 103 25.79 -20.77 0.17
C GLN A 103 24.53 -20.05 0.57
N TYR A 104 23.79 -19.47 -0.39
CA TYR A 104 22.50 -18.84 -0.11
C TYR A 104 21.51 -19.78 0.60
N GLU A 105 21.42 -21.05 0.19
CA GLU A 105 20.51 -22.02 0.85
C GLU A 105 20.91 -22.28 2.33
N ILE A 106 22.18 -22.20 2.66
CA ILE A 106 22.68 -22.31 4.03
C ILE A 106 22.32 -21.04 4.81
N ASP A 107 22.70 -19.89 4.27
CA ASP A 107 22.52 -18.58 4.91
C ASP A 107 21.02 -18.27 5.09
N GLN A 108 20.18 -18.69 4.13
CA GLN A 108 18.73 -18.52 4.22
C GLN A 108 18.13 -19.27 5.40
N LYS A 109 18.58 -20.50 5.70
CA LYS A 109 18.11 -21.24 6.87
C LYS A 109 18.52 -20.59 8.19
N ILE A 110 19.75 -20.11 8.26
CA ILE A 110 20.25 -19.36 9.44
C ILE A 110 19.41 -18.11 9.62
N TYR A 111 19.22 -17.34 8.55
CA TYR A 111 18.40 -16.13 8.56
C TYR A 111 16.96 -16.40 9.02
N GLU A 112 16.32 -17.46 8.55
CA GLU A 112 14.95 -17.82 8.94
C GLU A 112 14.85 -18.13 10.44
N GLU A 113 15.85 -18.81 11.01
CA GLU A 113 15.93 -19.10 12.45
C GLU A 113 16.14 -17.81 13.27
N GLU A 114 17.08 -16.97 12.86
CA GLU A 114 17.38 -15.68 13.51
C GLU A 114 16.17 -14.73 13.42
N LEU A 115 15.50 -14.67 12.26
CA LEU A 115 14.33 -13.86 12.06
C LEU A 115 13.16 -14.32 12.93
N ALA A 116 12.94 -15.64 13.03
CA ALA A 116 11.90 -16.18 13.90
C ALA A 116 12.17 -15.88 15.39
N GLU A 117 13.44 -15.92 15.82
CA GLU A 117 13.83 -15.53 17.16
C GLU A 117 13.64 -14.01 17.38
N TRP A 118 14.04 -13.19 16.42
CA TRP A 118 13.83 -11.75 16.46
C TRP A 118 12.33 -11.39 16.54
N HIS A 119 11.44 -12.03 15.77
CA HIS A 119 9.99 -11.81 15.84
C HIS A 119 9.42 -12.08 17.25
N ARG A 120 9.94 -13.08 17.96
CA ARG A 120 9.48 -13.38 19.32
C ARG A 120 9.94 -12.36 20.37
N ASN A 121 11.08 -11.70 20.12
CA ASN A 121 11.74 -10.81 21.09
C ASN A 121 11.78 -9.34 20.63
N VAL A 122 11.06 -9.01 19.57
CA VAL A 122 11.12 -7.68 18.96
C VAL A 122 10.77 -6.56 19.94
N ASP A 123 11.55 -5.49 19.91
CA ASP A 123 11.23 -4.25 20.63
C ASP A 123 10.31 -3.36 19.80
N TYR A 124 9.02 -3.38 20.09
CA TYR A 124 8.05 -2.53 19.42
C TYR A 124 8.29 -1.03 19.64
N GLY A 125 9.03 -0.63 20.68
CA GLY A 125 9.46 0.74 20.89
C GLY A 125 10.29 1.30 19.74
N LYS A 126 11.00 0.44 19.00
CA LYS A 126 11.72 0.85 17.78
C LYS A 126 10.77 1.26 16.63
N PHE A 127 9.65 0.59 16.49
CA PHE A 127 8.63 0.99 15.52
C PHE A 127 7.93 2.29 15.93
N GLU A 128 7.72 2.52 17.23
CA GLU A 128 7.22 3.80 17.75
C GLU A 128 8.23 4.93 17.53
N GLU A 129 9.53 4.67 17.71
CA GLU A 129 10.61 5.60 17.40
C GLU A 129 10.57 5.98 15.91
N LEU A 130 10.47 5.00 15.01
CA LEU A 130 10.36 5.23 13.57
C LEU A 130 9.11 6.06 13.23
N LYS A 131 7.95 5.71 13.80
CA LYS A 131 6.71 6.50 13.66
C LYS A 131 6.94 7.97 14.04
N ASN A 132 7.63 8.22 15.14
CA ASN A 132 7.88 9.58 15.61
C ASN A 132 8.79 10.35 14.63
N LEU A 133 9.82 9.72 14.06
CA LEU A 133 10.66 10.33 13.01
C LEU A 133 9.86 10.72 11.77
N TYR A 134 8.93 9.86 11.34
CA TYR A 134 8.02 10.17 10.24
C TYR A 134 7.09 11.34 10.60
N ALA A 135 6.51 11.32 11.80
CA ALA A 135 5.63 12.38 12.28
C ALA A 135 6.34 13.74 12.39
N GLU A 136 7.59 13.78 12.86
CA GLU A 136 8.43 14.98 12.90
C GLU A 136 8.71 15.53 11.51
N ALA A 137 8.79 14.65 10.49
CA ALA A 137 8.87 15.06 9.08
C ALA A 137 7.50 15.48 8.48
N GLY A 138 6.43 15.42 9.26
CA GLY A 138 5.06 15.72 8.82
C GLY A 138 4.47 14.63 7.91
N ILE A 139 4.90 13.37 8.07
CA ILE A 139 4.47 12.21 7.30
C ILE A 139 3.76 11.25 8.25
N SER A 140 2.63 10.68 7.84
CA SER A 140 1.93 9.62 8.57
C SER A 140 2.06 8.27 7.86
N ILE A 141 2.32 7.22 8.63
CA ILE A 141 2.31 5.84 8.14
C ILE A 141 0.87 5.33 8.28
N PHE A 142 0.20 5.04 7.16
CA PHE A 142 -1.19 4.57 7.19
C PHE A 142 -1.32 3.05 7.01
N ALA A 143 -0.35 2.41 6.37
CA ALA A 143 -0.29 0.97 6.15
C ALA A 143 1.12 0.43 6.30
N PHE A 144 1.22 -0.85 6.65
CA PHE A 144 2.47 -1.58 6.79
C PHE A 144 2.40 -2.91 6.03
N LYS A 145 3.42 -3.20 5.21
CA LYS A 145 3.50 -4.41 4.37
C LYS A 145 4.72 -5.27 4.72
N PRO A 146 4.70 -6.00 5.85
CA PRO A 146 5.74 -6.96 6.18
C PRO A 146 5.54 -8.29 5.43
N SER A 147 6.59 -9.09 5.29
CA SER A 147 6.56 -10.37 4.55
C SER A 147 6.09 -11.58 5.38
N VAL A 148 5.33 -11.35 6.46
CA VAL A 148 4.99 -12.39 7.45
C VAL A 148 3.58 -12.96 7.34
N PHE A 149 2.84 -12.62 6.30
CA PHE A 149 1.43 -13.03 6.15
C PHE A 149 1.21 -14.19 5.16
N GLY A 150 2.26 -14.95 4.86
CA GLY A 150 2.15 -16.14 4.01
C GLY A 150 1.41 -17.30 4.69
N LYS A 151 0.94 -18.28 3.90
CA LYS A 151 0.22 -19.47 4.41
C LYS A 151 1.04 -20.28 5.42
N GLU A 152 2.35 -20.37 5.19
CA GLU A 152 3.29 -21.12 6.03
C GLU A 152 3.78 -20.32 7.24
N SER A 153 3.41 -19.05 7.35
CA SER A 153 3.83 -18.20 8.47
C SER A 153 3.23 -18.71 9.78
N THR A 154 4.04 -18.70 10.84
CA THR A 154 3.56 -19.02 12.18
C THR A 154 2.60 -17.95 12.69
N GLU A 155 1.75 -18.30 13.65
CA GLU A 155 0.86 -17.35 14.27
C GLU A 155 1.62 -16.20 14.96
N ASP A 156 2.75 -16.50 15.60
CA ASP A 156 3.61 -15.50 16.23
C ASP A 156 4.16 -14.50 15.23
N ALA A 157 4.58 -14.95 14.03
CA ALA A 157 5.05 -14.07 12.97
C ALA A 157 3.92 -13.17 12.42
N ILE A 158 2.71 -13.72 12.25
CA ILE A 158 1.55 -12.93 11.82
C ILE A 158 1.21 -11.87 12.87
N ARG A 159 1.13 -12.24 14.15
CA ARG A 159 0.88 -11.30 15.26
C ARG A 159 1.96 -10.24 15.36
N TYR A 160 3.23 -10.64 15.18
CA TYR A 160 4.34 -9.69 15.10
C TYR A 160 4.04 -8.58 14.07
N GLY A 161 3.74 -8.95 12.83
CA GLY A 161 3.47 -7.98 11.76
C GLY A 161 2.29 -7.05 12.07
N MET A 162 1.23 -7.56 12.69
CA MET A 162 0.06 -6.80 13.11
C MET A 162 0.39 -5.81 14.25
N ARG A 163 1.17 -6.25 15.25
CA ARG A 163 1.61 -5.40 16.39
C ARG A 163 2.59 -4.33 15.95
N ALA A 164 3.52 -4.68 15.04
CA ALA A 164 4.44 -3.71 14.43
C ALA A 164 3.69 -2.62 13.66
N ALA A 165 2.67 -2.98 12.88
CA ALA A 165 1.81 -2.02 12.21
C ALA A 165 1.14 -1.05 13.19
N LYS A 166 0.61 -1.54 14.31
CA LYS A 166 0.01 -0.70 15.36
C LYS A 166 1.05 0.23 16.00
N ALA A 167 2.24 -0.26 16.30
CA ALA A 167 3.33 0.55 16.85
C ALA A 167 3.76 1.66 15.88
N LEU A 168 3.75 1.39 14.59
CA LEU A 168 3.95 2.39 13.52
C LEU A 168 2.79 3.37 13.38
N GLY A 169 1.64 3.12 14.02
CA GLY A 169 0.43 3.94 13.89
C GLY A 169 -0.36 3.68 12.61
N ALA A 170 -0.08 2.58 11.92
CA ALA A 170 -0.82 2.16 10.74
C ALA A 170 -2.24 1.68 11.11
N SER A 171 -3.21 1.96 10.25
CA SER A 171 -4.60 1.51 10.41
C SER A 171 -4.80 0.07 9.92
N HIS A 172 -3.94 -0.41 9.07
CA HIS A 172 -4.03 -1.75 8.47
C HIS A 172 -2.66 -2.28 8.05
N VAL A 173 -2.61 -3.59 7.90
CA VAL A 173 -1.55 -4.30 7.20
C VAL A 173 -1.98 -4.58 5.77
N THR A 174 -1.03 -4.67 4.85
CA THR A 174 -1.29 -5.07 3.47
C THR A 174 -0.50 -6.31 3.08
N LEU A 175 -1.09 -7.15 2.27
CA LEU A 175 -0.47 -8.33 1.69
C LEU A 175 -1.13 -8.69 0.36
N GLU A 176 -0.45 -9.50 -0.44
CA GLU A 176 -1.04 -10.08 -1.66
C GLU A 176 -2.23 -10.96 -1.31
N HIS A 177 -3.32 -10.87 -2.07
CA HIS A 177 -4.50 -11.71 -1.85
C HIS A 177 -4.12 -13.20 -1.99
N PRO A 178 -4.27 -14.01 -0.94
CA PRO A 178 -3.75 -15.38 -0.96
C PRO A 178 -4.57 -16.36 -1.80
N GLU A 179 -5.76 -15.94 -2.28
CA GLU A 179 -6.74 -16.78 -2.99
C GLU A 179 -7.05 -18.10 -2.23
N ASP A 180 -7.14 -17.99 -0.91
CA ASP A 180 -7.35 -19.09 0.02
C ASP A 180 -8.24 -18.64 1.18
N ASP A 181 -9.47 -19.11 1.18
CA ASP A 181 -10.49 -18.72 2.17
C ASP A 181 -10.14 -19.17 3.60
N THR A 182 -9.42 -20.29 3.76
CA THR A 182 -8.98 -20.75 5.08
C THR A 182 -7.93 -19.80 5.64
N HIS A 183 -7.02 -19.34 4.78
CA HIS A 183 -5.97 -18.43 5.21
C HIS A 183 -6.50 -17.02 5.47
N THR A 184 -7.42 -16.50 4.65
CA THR A 184 -8.06 -15.20 4.90
C THR A 184 -8.89 -15.21 6.18
N ALA A 185 -9.58 -16.32 6.49
CA ALA A 185 -10.29 -16.48 7.77
C ALA A 185 -9.34 -16.50 8.98
N ARG A 186 -8.18 -17.18 8.86
CA ARG A 186 -7.14 -17.19 9.89
C ARG A 186 -6.57 -15.79 10.13
N LEU A 187 -6.25 -15.06 9.07
CA LEU A 187 -5.75 -13.68 9.17
C LEU A 187 -6.79 -12.75 9.80
N ALA A 188 -8.06 -12.91 9.42
CA ALA A 188 -9.16 -12.13 10.00
C ALA A 188 -9.31 -12.34 11.50
N MET A 189 -9.29 -13.60 11.97
CA MET A 189 -9.37 -13.94 13.39
C MET A 189 -8.24 -13.26 14.18
N LEU A 190 -7.00 -13.37 13.71
CA LEU A 190 -5.85 -12.74 14.35
C LEU A 190 -5.93 -11.21 14.33
N ALA A 191 -6.42 -10.64 13.23
CA ALA A 191 -6.59 -9.20 13.06
C ALA A 191 -7.67 -8.64 14.01
N GLU A 192 -8.78 -9.36 14.22
CA GLU A 192 -9.80 -9.00 15.20
C GLU A 192 -9.23 -9.00 16.63
N GLU A 193 -8.46 -10.03 16.98
CA GLU A 193 -7.81 -10.11 18.30
C GLU A 193 -6.77 -8.99 18.51
N GLU A 194 -5.98 -8.68 17.50
CA GLU A 194 -4.99 -7.60 17.57
C GLU A 194 -5.60 -6.20 17.35
N GLY A 195 -6.85 -6.09 16.90
CA GLY A 195 -7.57 -4.83 16.67
C GLY A 195 -6.96 -4.01 15.53
N ILE A 196 -6.73 -4.65 14.36
CA ILE A 196 -6.20 -4.02 13.15
C ILE A 196 -6.93 -4.55 11.91
N LEU A 197 -6.89 -3.84 10.80
CA LEU A 197 -7.46 -4.30 9.54
C LEU A 197 -6.42 -5.00 8.67
N VAL A 198 -6.89 -5.86 7.76
CA VAL A 198 -6.08 -6.56 6.76
C VAL A 198 -6.54 -6.14 5.37
N GLY A 199 -5.69 -5.46 4.62
CA GLY A 199 -5.93 -5.03 3.25
C GLY A 199 -5.33 -6.01 2.24
N TYR A 200 -6.19 -6.72 1.52
CA TYR A 200 -5.75 -7.67 0.49
C TYR A 200 -5.51 -6.97 -0.83
N HIS A 201 -4.28 -7.00 -1.28
CA HIS A 201 -3.82 -6.46 -2.56
C HIS A 201 -4.05 -7.46 -3.70
N GLY A 202 -4.44 -6.98 -4.86
CA GLY A 202 -4.60 -7.83 -6.04
C GLY A 202 -3.76 -7.32 -7.21
N HIS A 203 -3.27 -8.24 -8.03
CA HIS A 203 -2.64 -7.97 -9.31
C HIS A 203 -3.61 -8.25 -10.48
N GLU A 204 -3.12 -8.82 -11.59
CA GLU A 204 -3.94 -9.08 -12.77
C GLU A 204 -4.96 -10.23 -12.63
N GLN A 205 -4.96 -10.94 -11.48
CA GLN A 205 -6.02 -11.88 -11.12
C GLN A 205 -7.31 -11.19 -10.62
N GLN A 206 -7.29 -9.87 -10.48
CA GLN A 206 -8.43 -9.12 -9.96
C GLN A 206 -9.67 -9.30 -10.84
N THR A 207 -10.76 -9.63 -10.17
CA THR A 207 -12.12 -9.63 -10.72
C THR A 207 -13.04 -8.85 -9.79
N PRO A 208 -14.26 -8.49 -10.20
CA PRO A 208 -15.20 -7.81 -9.29
C PRO A 208 -15.56 -8.59 -8.02
N VAL A 209 -15.29 -9.89 -8.00
CA VAL A 209 -15.64 -10.80 -6.89
C VAL A 209 -14.45 -11.40 -6.15
N LEU A 210 -13.21 -11.05 -6.52
CA LEU A 210 -11.99 -11.63 -5.90
C LEU A 210 -12.01 -11.55 -4.37
N TRP A 211 -12.46 -10.43 -3.82
CA TRP A 211 -12.44 -10.17 -2.38
C TRP A 211 -13.71 -10.58 -1.64
N ASP A 212 -14.78 -10.96 -2.34
CA ASP A 212 -16.10 -11.12 -1.74
C ASP A 212 -16.11 -12.19 -0.65
N SER A 213 -15.40 -13.31 -0.84
CA SER A 213 -15.30 -14.37 0.17
C SER A 213 -14.58 -13.87 1.43
N ALA A 214 -13.41 -13.26 1.28
CA ALA A 214 -12.66 -12.73 2.43
C ALA A 214 -13.45 -11.67 3.19
N MET A 215 -14.10 -10.75 2.50
CA MET A 215 -14.89 -9.67 3.12
C MET A 215 -16.20 -10.17 3.77
N ALA A 216 -16.71 -11.33 3.35
CA ALA A 216 -17.85 -11.97 3.99
C ALA A 216 -17.47 -12.68 5.30
N GLN A 217 -16.20 -13.03 5.49
CA GLN A 217 -15.71 -13.72 6.68
C GLN A 217 -15.59 -12.80 7.90
N SER A 218 -15.19 -11.55 7.70
CA SER A 218 -14.94 -10.61 8.80
C SER A 218 -14.92 -9.16 8.34
N ASP A 219 -15.30 -8.27 9.25
CA ASP A 219 -15.13 -6.83 9.09
C ASP A 219 -13.65 -6.37 9.26
N ALA A 220 -12.75 -7.21 9.72
CA ALA A 220 -11.32 -6.94 9.71
C ALA A 220 -10.70 -7.05 8.30
N ASN A 221 -11.30 -7.84 7.41
CA ASN A 221 -10.87 -7.99 6.03
C ASN A 221 -11.33 -6.82 5.16
N ARG A 222 -10.42 -6.27 4.38
CA ARG A 222 -10.63 -5.10 3.51
C ARG A 222 -9.90 -5.27 2.18
N MET A 223 -10.21 -4.41 1.24
CA MET A 223 -9.53 -4.32 -0.04
C MET A 223 -8.40 -3.27 0.04
N ASN A 224 -7.18 -3.66 -0.29
CA ASN A 224 -6.16 -2.76 -0.82
C ASN A 224 -6.26 -2.87 -2.34
N LEU A 225 -7.10 -2.03 -2.94
CA LEU A 225 -7.41 -2.11 -4.36
C LEU A 225 -6.28 -1.52 -5.19
N ASP A 226 -5.60 -2.33 -5.99
CA ASP A 226 -4.76 -1.78 -7.05
C ASP A 226 -5.59 -1.47 -8.28
N PHE A 227 -5.86 -0.20 -8.49
CA PHE A 227 -6.74 0.24 -9.57
C PHE A 227 -6.10 0.09 -10.95
N GLY A 228 -4.77 0.22 -11.05
CA GLY A 228 -4.05 -0.02 -12.30
C GLY A 228 -4.07 -1.48 -12.72
N HIS A 229 -3.84 -2.40 -11.79
CA HIS A 229 -3.99 -3.82 -12.05
C HIS A 229 -5.42 -4.23 -12.38
N TYR A 230 -6.41 -3.61 -11.72
CA TYR A 230 -7.83 -3.84 -12.01
C TYR A 230 -8.19 -3.46 -13.46
N VAL A 231 -7.61 -2.36 -13.96
CA VAL A 231 -7.75 -1.94 -15.37
C VAL A 231 -7.00 -2.88 -16.31
N ALA A 232 -5.76 -3.26 -15.97
CA ALA A 232 -4.96 -4.18 -16.78
C ALA A 232 -5.62 -5.55 -16.91
N ALA A 233 -6.36 -6.01 -15.89
CA ALA A 233 -7.17 -7.23 -15.91
C ALA A 233 -8.43 -7.13 -16.80
N GLU A 234 -8.64 -6.00 -17.49
CA GLU A 234 -9.76 -5.76 -18.41
C GLU A 234 -11.15 -5.82 -17.77
N ASN A 235 -11.23 -5.49 -16.47
CA ASN A 235 -12.50 -5.39 -15.79
C ASN A 235 -13.36 -4.22 -16.36
N ASP A 236 -14.65 -4.44 -16.42
CA ASP A 236 -15.63 -3.43 -16.81
C ASP A 236 -16.07 -2.56 -15.62
N ASN A 237 -16.80 -1.48 -15.90
CA ASN A 237 -17.45 -0.62 -14.91
C ASN A 237 -16.49 -0.12 -13.82
N LEU A 238 -15.28 0.29 -14.18
CA LEU A 238 -14.18 0.65 -13.28
C LEU A 238 -14.61 1.59 -12.14
N LEU A 239 -15.20 2.73 -12.48
CA LEU A 239 -15.64 3.73 -11.47
C LEU A 239 -16.86 3.26 -10.69
N GLY A 240 -17.76 2.51 -11.32
CA GLY A 240 -18.92 1.92 -10.66
C GLY A 240 -18.51 0.90 -9.60
N PHE A 241 -17.49 0.09 -9.87
CA PHE A 241 -16.91 -0.84 -8.91
C PHE A 241 -16.35 -0.12 -7.67
N VAL A 242 -15.54 0.92 -7.88
CA VAL A 242 -15.00 1.74 -6.77
C VAL A 242 -16.14 2.35 -5.94
N LYS A 243 -17.17 2.87 -6.58
CA LYS A 243 -18.34 3.44 -5.90
C LYS A 243 -19.10 2.39 -5.09
N GLU A 244 -19.34 1.21 -5.64
CA GLU A 244 -20.04 0.10 -4.98
C GLU A 244 -19.25 -0.43 -3.77
N LYS A 245 -17.94 -0.61 -3.91
CA LYS A 245 -17.08 -1.22 -2.89
C LYS A 245 -16.40 -0.20 -1.95
N SER A 246 -16.71 1.09 -2.06
CA SER A 246 -16.00 2.18 -1.36
C SER A 246 -15.87 1.97 0.15
N GLU A 247 -16.87 1.41 0.82
CA GLU A 247 -16.85 1.13 2.26
C GLU A 247 -15.96 -0.06 2.65
N LYS A 248 -15.61 -0.90 1.68
CA LYS A 248 -14.75 -2.07 1.87
C LYS A 248 -13.29 -1.82 1.45
N ILE A 249 -13.03 -0.72 0.74
CA ILE A 249 -11.67 -0.29 0.37
C ILE A 249 -11.02 0.39 1.57
N VAL A 250 -9.86 -0.09 2.02
CA VAL A 250 -9.08 0.53 3.10
C VAL A 250 -7.97 1.43 2.55
N SER A 251 -7.45 1.13 1.38
CA SER A 251 -6.49 1.92 0.62
C SER A 251 -6.52 1.53 -0.86
N MET A 252 -6.05 2.42 -1.74
CA MET A 252 -6.06 2.18 -3.18
C MET A 252 -4.68 2.51 -3.77
N HIS A 253 -4.06 1.57 -4.48
CA HIS A 253 -2.90 1.86 -5.30
C HIS A 253 -3.32 2.48 -6.63
N LEU A 254 -2.61 3.52 -7.00
CA LEU A 254 -2.72 4.17 -8.30
C LEU A 254 -1.43 3.98 -9.07
N LYS A 255 -1.55 3.39 -10.23
CA LYS A 255 -0.52 3.30 -11.27
C LYS A 255 -1.18 3.40 -12.64
N ASP A 256 -0.49 3.90 -13.62
CA ASP A 256 -1.02 3.94 -14.98
C ASP A 256 -0.58 2.69 -15.75
N ARG A 257 -1.56 1.92 -16.18
CA ARG A 257 -1.34 0.66 -16.87
C ARG A 257 -2.08 0.61 -18.19
N GLN A 258 -1.51 -0.11 -19.12
CA GLN A 258 -2.26 -0.56 -20.29
C GLN A 258 -3.13 -1.77 -19.95
N LYS A 259 -4.29 -1.85 -20.58
CA LYS A 259 -5.07 -3.09 -20.63
C LYS A 259 -4.22 -4.22 -21.21
N LYS A 260 -4.48 -5.45 -20.80
CA LYS A 260 -3.74 -6.62 -21.30
C LYS A 260 -3.80 -6.72 -22.81
N SER A 261 -4.93 -6.42 -23.44
CA SER A 261 -5.11 -6.37 -24.90
C SER A 261 -4.25 -5.30 -25.59
N ASN A 262 -3.83 -4.26 -24.86
CA ASN A 262 -2.97 -3.17 -25.34
C ASN A 262 -1.50 -3.34 -24.94
N GLY A 263 -1.13 -4.49 -24.38
CA GLY A 263 0.26 -4.80 -23.98
C GLY A 263 0.49 -4.95 -22.47
N GLY A 264 -0.42 -4.51 -21.61
CA GLY A 264 -0.38 -4.74 -20.16
C GLY A 264 0.75 -4.02 -19.41
N GLY A 265 1.47 -3.09 -20.04
CA GLY A 265 2.64 -2.43 -19.46
C GLY A 265 2.30 -1.40 -18.38
N ASN A 266 3.26 -1.13 -17.48
CA ASN A 266 3.25 0.03 -16.60
C ASN A 266 3.78 1.24 -17.36
N LEU A 267 3.07 2.36 -17.32
CA LEU A 267 3.37 3.56 -18.09
C LEU A 267 3.46 4.81 -17.22
N MET A 268 4.12 5.82 -17.73
CA MET A 268 4.06 7.16 -17.13
C MET A 268 2.60 7.63 -17.05
N TRP A 269 2.26 8.24 -15.94
CA TRP A 269 0.87 8.66 -15.68
C TRP A 269 0.33 9.60 -16.75
N GLY A 270 -0.86 9.30 -17.24
CA GLY A 270 -1.54 10.01 -18.31
C GLY A 270 -1.27 9.47 -19.70
N THR A 271 -0.53 8.34 -19.83
CA THR A 271 -0.21 7.72 -21.12
C THR A 271 -0.75 6.29 -21.27
N GLY A 272 -1.34 5.73 -20.21
CA GLY A 272 -1.96 4.40 -20.19
C GLY A 272 -3.49 4.45 -20.28
N ASP A 273 -4.10 3.33 -19.89
CA ASP A 273 -5.56 3.13 -19.95
C ASP A 273 -6.25 3.35 -18.58
N THR A 274 -5.49 3.60 -17.51
CA THR A 274 -6.06 3.80 -16.17
C THR A 274 -6.69 5.18 -16.05
N PRO A 275 -8.00 5.30 -15.77
CA PRO A 275 -8.68 6.59 -15.64
C PRO A 275 -8.38 7.24 -14.28
N ILE A 276 -7.09 7.61 -14.06
CA ILE A 276 -6.60 8.13 -12.78
C ILE A 276 -7.32 9.42 -12.38
N LYS A 277 -7.53 10.35 -13.32
CA LYS A 277 -8.23 11.63 -13.04
C LYS A 277 -9.64 11.38 -12.54
N GLU A 278 -10.35 10.53 -13.26
CA GLU A 278 -11.76 10.23 -13.00
C GLU A 278 -11.93 9.53 -11.64
N VAL A 279 -11.05 8.58 -11.30
CA VAL A 279 -11.14 7.89 -10.00
C VAL A 279 -10.76 8.79 -8.84
N VAL A 280 -9.74 9.64 -9.00
CA VAL A 280 -9.34 10.61 -7.98
C VAL A 280 -10.46 11.62 -7.73
N GLN A 281 -11.10 12.14 -8.79
CA GLN A 281 -12.27 13.02 -8.68
C GLN A 281 -13.47 12.31 -8.02
N LEU A 282 -13.71 11.03 -8.37
CA LEU A 282 -14.77 10.23 -7.75
C LEU A 282 -14.54 10.14 -6.23
N ILE A 283 -13.32 9.80 -5.79
CA ILE A 283 -12.97 9.65 -4.38
C ILE A 283 -13.13 10.98 -3.63
N ALA A 284 -12.59 12.06 -4.20
CA ALA A 284 -12.64 13.39 -3.60
C ALA A 284 -14.08 13.94 -3.49
N ASN A 285 -14.87 13.81 -4.58
CA ASN A 285 -16.24 14.34 -4.62
C ASN A 285 -17.22 13.58 -3.70
N ASN A 286 -16.95 12.30 -3.42
CA ASN A 286 -17.78 11.50 -2.50
C ASN A 286 -17.20 11.43 -1.08
N ASN A 287 -16.07 12.12 -0.80
CA ASN A 287 -15.39 12.10 0.50
C ASN A 287 -15.09 10.68 1.00
N TYR A 288 -14.66 9.79 0.12
CA TYR A 288 -14.24 8.45 0.53
C TYR A 288 -13.00 8.56 1.42
N GLY A 289 -13.03 7.94 2.60
CA GLY A 289 -12.04 8.17 3.66
C GLY A 289 -10.71 7.44 3.47
N PHE A 290 -10.60 6.53 2.50
CA PHE A 290 -9.39 5.76 2.27
C PHE A 290 -8.32 6.57 1.51
N PRO A 291 -7.02 6.34 1.80
CA PRO A 291 -5.93 6.97 1.07
C PRO A 291 -5.78 6.39 -0.34
N VAL A 292 -5.34 7.24 -1.28
CA VAL A 292 -4.82 6.82 -2.59
C VAL A 292 -3.29 6.81 -2.53
N THR A 293 -2.68 5.76 -3.05
CA THR A 293 -1.25 5.49 -2.93
C THR A 293 -0.58 5.53 -4.29
N ILE A 294 0.36 6.43 -4.47
CA ILE A 294 1.20 6.49 -5.67
C ILE A 294 2.11 5.24 -5.67
N GLU A 295 2.08 4.50 -6.78
CA GLU A 295 3.02 3.41 -7.00
C GLU A 295 3.68 3.57 -8.36
N VAL A 296 4.99 3.89 -8.35
CA VAL A 296 5.79 4.05 -9.55
C VAL A 296 6.43 2.70 -9.91
N GLU A 297 5.91 2.08 -10.97
CA GLU A 297 6.43 0.80 -11.46
C GLU A 297 6.89 0.83 -12.93
N TYR A 298 6.66 1.93 -13.62
CA TYR A 298 7.23 2.09 -14.96
C TYR A 298 8.74 2.35 -14.91
N GLU A 299 9.39 2.17 -16.03
CA GLU A 299 10.83 2.45 -16.18
C GLU A 299 11.11 3.94 -15.95
N ILE A 300 12.02 4.23 -15.02
CA ILE A 300 12.40 5.61 -14.71
C ILE A 300 13.10 6.22 -15.91
N PRO A 301 12.62 7.35 -16.46
CA PRO A 301 13.25 7.98 -17.61
C PRO A 301 14.71 8.37 -17.36
N GLU A 302 15.53 8.31 -18.39
CA GLU A 302 16.92 8.74 -18.32
C GLU A 302 17.03 10.20 -17.80
N GLY A 303 17.89 10.42 -16.84
CA GLY A 303 18.08 11.72 -16.20
C GLY A 303 17.03 12.07 -15.13
N SER A 304 16.08 11.17 -14.83
CA SER A 304 15.12 11.31 -13.75
C SER A 304 15.47 10.39 -12.57
N SER A 305 14.68 10.46 -11.51
CA SER A 305 14.79 9.60 -10.34
C SER A 305 13.39 9.18 -9.86
N ALA A 306 13.31 8.12 -9.05
CA ALA A 306 12.06 7.72 -8.43
C ALA A 306 11.41 8.85 -7.62
N VAL A 307 12.19 9.69 -6.96
CA VAL A 307 11.69 10.85 -6.22
C VAL A 307 11.01 11.86 -7.16
N GLU A 308 11.64 12.18 -8.30
CA GLU A 308 11.07 13.09 -9.29
C GLU A 308 9.81 12.50 -9.95
N GLU A 309 9.79 11.19 -10.19
CA GLU A 309 8.60 10.55 -10.77
C GLU A 309 7.43 10.52 -9.76
N VAL A 310 7.69 10.26 -8.47
CA VAL A 310 6.65 10.38 -7.42
C VAL A 310 6.12 11.82 -7.33
N LYS A 311 6.99 12.85 -7.44
CA LYS A 311 6.54 14.26 -7.51
C LYS A 311 5.61 14.50 -8.70
N ARG A 312 5.96 14.00 -9.89
CA ARG A 312 5.12 14.13 -11.10
C ARG A 312 3.75 13.47 -10.91
N CYS A 313 3.72 12.28 -10.31
CA CYS A 313 2.47 11.60 -9.99
C CYS A 313 1.64 12.40 -8.98
N LEU A 314 2.26 12.97 -7.94
CA LEU A 314 1.60 13.82 -6.97
C LEU A 314 1.00 15.09 -7.62
N GLU A 315 1.75 15.73 -8.51
CA GLU A 315 1.27 16.89 -9.25
C GLU A 315 0.12 16.51 -10.21
N TYR A 316 0.22 15.33 -10.85
CA TYR A 316 -0.85 14.83 -11.70
C TYR A 316 -2.17 14.67 -10.93
N ILE A 317 -2.13 14.11 -9.71
CA ILE A 317 -3.31 14.04 -8.84
C ILE A 317 -3.83 15.43 -8.49
N LYS A 318 -2.97 16.33 -8.01
CA LYS A 318 -3.35 17.70 -7.60
C LYS A 318 -4.00 18.49 -8.74
N ASN A 319 -3.48 18.35 -9.96
CA ASN A 319 -4.02 18.99 -11.15
C ASN A 319 -5.32 18.34 -11.65
N SER A 320 -5.69 17.19 -11.12
CA SER A 320 -6.92 16.47 -11.46
C SER A 320 -8.08 16.81 -10.53
N LEU A 321 -7.81 17.43 -9.37
CA LEU A 321 -8.79 17.85 -8.37
C LEU A 321 -9.29 19.28 -8.62
#